data_0eaa312432bce9c936a557545857e91f
#
_entry.id   0eaa312432bce9c936a557545857e91f
#
_cell.length_a   1.000
_cell.length_b   1.000
_cell.length_c   1.000
_cell.angle_alpha   90.00
_cell.angle_beta   90.00
_cell.angle_gamma   90.00
#
_symmetry.space_group_name_H-M   'P 1'
#
loop_
_entity.id
_entity.type
_entity.pdbx_description
1 polymer ?
#
loop_
_entity_poly.entity_id
_entity_poly.type
_entity_poly.pdbx_seq_one_letter_code
_entity_poly.pdbx_strand_id
1 'polypeptide(L)'
;MTCPEIILLPAIAKVFGMSVDSLLGYQSPILSDYEKRYQEKGYYWGIKPNDLCYEILKLKPPIKPLKVLDVGCGEGKDAVFLARNGYHVSAFDLAETGVEKGRALASQHGVYVDFFTANIEDMQLCEDYDIVLCSGVFHFLKPEKRKDVVNELKQHTKPDGIHVMNVFVDKPFVEILPGKEKNRFRWKSGQIFTLYHDWYFHKIEEVVFDCNSGGVPHQHCMDIMIARNKSKES
;
A
#
# COMPACT_ATOMS: atom_id res chain seq x y z
N MET A 1 -17.29 24.67 -30.15
CA MET A 1 -16.35 25.27 -29.19
C MET A 1 -14.95 25.16 -29.79
N THR A 2 -14.30 26.27 -30.03
CA THR A 2 -12.92 26.29 -30.52
C THR A 2 -11.98 26.05 -29.32
N CYS A 3 -11.07 25.13 -29.47
CA CYS A 3 -10.02 24.88 -28.47
C CYS A 3 -9.14 26.16 -28.34
N PRO A 4 -8.79 26.61 -27.12
CA PRO A 4 -7.86 27.72 -26.94
C PRO A 4 -6.52 27.40 -27.62
N GLU A 5 -5.90 28.40 -28.21
CA GLU A 5 -4.54 28.24 -28.75
C GLU A 5 -3.59 27.86 -27.61
N ILE A 6 -2.71 26.91 -27.84
CA ILE A 6 -1.74 26.40 -26.84
C ILE A 6 -0.95 27.53 -26.17
N ILE A 7 -0.65 28.60 -26.91
CA ILE A 7 0.07 29.76 -26.39
C ILE A 7 -0.68 30.53 -25.27
N LEU A 8 -1.99 30.33 -25.14
CA LEU A 8 -2.81 30.97 -24.11
C LEU A 8 -2.87 30.16 -22.81
N LEU A 9 -2.50 28.88 -22.83
CA LEU A 9 -2.58 28.02 -21.67
C LEU A 9 -1.82 28.55 -20.44
N PRO A 10 -0.60 29.11 -20.55
CA PRO A 10 0.09 29.69 -19.38
C PRO A 10 -0.65 30.89 -18.78
N ALA A 11 -1.26 31.74 -19.63
CA ALA A 11 -2.02 32.89 -19.16
C ALA A 11 -3.30 32.47 -18.46
N ILE A 12 -4.01 31.48 -19.00
CA ILE A 12 -5.22 30.90 -18.40
C ILE A 12 -4.89 30.23 -17.05
N ALA A 13 -3.85 29.40 -17.00
CA ALA A 13 -3.39 28.73 -15.80
C ALA A 13 -3.05 29.75 -14.68
N LYS A 14 -2.39 30.87 -15.04
CA LYS A 14 -2.05 31.94 -14.12
C LYS A 14 -3.30 32.62 -13.55
N VAL A 15 -4.35 32.84 -14.36
CA VAL A 15 -5.64 33.42 -13.88
C VAL A 15 -6.29 32.54 -12.84
N PHE A 16 -6.22 31.21 -13.03
CA PHE A 16 -6.79 30.25 -12.07
C PHE A 16 -5.84 29.85 -10.93
N GLY A 17 -4.61 30.40 -10.87
CA GLY A 17 -3.63 30.10 -9.83
C GLY A 17 -3.12 28.67 -9.86
N MET A 18 -3.10 28.03 -11.03
CA MET A 18 -2.69 26.63 -11.20
C MET A 18 -1.60 26.49 -12.27
N SER A 19 -0.99 25.30 -12.36
CA SER A 19 -0.06 24.99 -13.45
C SER A 19 -0.80 24.69 -14.76
N VAL A 20 -0.11 24.78 -15.89
CA VAL A 20 -0.66 24.38 -17.21
C VAL A 20 -1.02 22.88 -17.19
N ASP A 21 -0.19 22.07 -16.54
CA ASP A 21 -0.44 20.64 -16.39
C ASP A 21 -1.76 20.39 -15.65
N SER A 22 -1.97 21.08 -14.52
CA SER A 22 -3.23 20.99 -13.77
C SER A 22 -4.43 21.47 -14.56
N LEU A 23 -4.26 22.55 -15.37
CA LEU A 23 -5.32 23.08 -16.23
C LEU A 23 -5.74 22.06 -17.32
N LEU A 24 -4.79 21.27 -17.81
CA LEU A 24 -5.00 20.21 -18.80
C LEU A 24 -5.43 18.88 -18.17
N GLY A 25 -5.57 18.82 -16.85
CA GLY A 25 -5.83 17.59 -16.12
C GLY A 25 -4.58 16.69 -16.02
N TYR A 26 -3.42 17.20 -16.38
CA TYR A 26 -2.15 16.50 -16.24
C TYR A 26 -1.65 16.75 -14.81
N GLN A 27 -1.80 15.79 -13.95
CA GLN A 27 -1.07 15.79 -12.71
C GLN A 27 0.35 15.30 -13.02
N SER A 28 1.37 16.10 -12.66
CA SER A 28 2.73 15.57 -12.64
C SER A 28 2.72 14.28 -11.85
N PRO A 29 3.24 13.17 -12.38
CA PRO A 29 3.21 11.92 -11.65
C PRO A 29 3.87 12.15 -10.29
N ILE A 30 3.14 11.88 -9.23
CA ILE A 30 3.72 11.85 -7.87
C ILE A 30 4.71 10.69 -7.91
N LEU A 31 5.99 11.02 -7.99
CA LEU A 31 7.02 10.00 -8.01
C LEU A 31 7.18 9.43 -6.60
N SER A 32 7.12 8.13 -6.50
CA SER A 32 7.44 7.41 -5.26
C SER A 32 8.91 7.65 -4.87
N ASP A 33 9.19 7.82 -3.59
CA ASP A 33 10.56 7.86 -3.06
C ASP A 33 11.33 6.55 -3.38
N TYR A 34 10.60 5.49 -3.73
CA TYR A 34 11.16 4.18 -4.09
C TYR A 34 11.43 4.02 -5.58
N GLU A 35 10.93 4.89 -6.46
CA GLU A 35 11.11 4.75 -7.91
C GLU A 35 12.59 4.56 -8.27
N LYS A 36 13.48 5.41 -7.74
CA LYS A 36 14.92 5.30 -7.99
C LYS A 36 15.54 4.03 -7.40
N ARG A 37 15.04 3.55 -6.27
CA ARG A 37 15.55 2.33 -5.61
C ARG A 37 15.17 1.09 -6.38
N TYR A 38 13.97 1.09 -6.95
CA TYR A 38 13.49 -0.04 -7.76
C TYR A 38 14.15 -0.09 -9.15
N GLN A 39 14.78 0.99 -9.62
CA GLN A 39 15.60 0.99 -10.83
C GLN A 39 16.94 0.24 -10.68
N GLU A 40 17.39 0.00 -9.44
CA GLU A 40 18.60 -0.77 -9.19
C GLU A 40 18.44 -2.24 -9.58
N LYS A 41 19.57 -2.90 -9.88
CA LYS A 41 19.56 -4.34 -10.19
C LYS A 41 19.12 -5.16 -8.98
N GLY A 42 18.33 -6.21 -9.24
CA GLY A 42 17.78 -7.09 -8.20
C GLY A 42 16.50 -6.52 -7.59
N TYR A 43 16.09 -7.08 -6.47
CA TYR A 43 14.90 -6.68 -5.71
C TYR A 43 15.34 -6.00 -4.42
N TYR A 44 14.97 -4.73 -4.23
CA TYR A 44 15.38 -3.92 -3.09
C TYR A 44 14.97 -4.56 -1.75
N TRP A 45 13.75 -5.11 -1.70
CA TRP A 45 13.23 -5.80 -0.53
C TRP A 45 13.45 -7.32 -0.56
N GLY A 46 14.20 -7.82 -1.56
CA GLY A 46 14.33 -9.26 -1.82
C GLY A 46 13.04 -9.87 -2.34
N ILE A 47 13.02 -11.19 -2.45
CA ILE A 47 11.87 -11.96 -2.96
C ILE A 47 11.19 -12.83 -1.90
N LYS A 48 11.72 -12.84 -0.66
CA LYS A 48 11.08 -13.55 0.46
C LYS A 48 9.80 -12.81 0.86
N PRO A 49 8.64 -13.50 0.94
CA PRO A 49 7.39 -12.87 1.37
C PRO A 49 7.47 -12.38 2.81
N ASN A 50 6.62 -11.41 3.13
CA ASN A 50 6.40 -10.95 4.50
C ASN A 50 5.75 -12.08 5.32
N ASP A 51 6.06 -12.12 6.61
CA ASP A 51 5.47 -13.11 7.53
C ASP A 51 3.94 -12.99 7.64
N LEU A 52 3.39 -11.81 7.36
CA LEU A 52 1.94 -11.59 7.28
C LEU A 52 1.26 -12.45 6.19
N CYS A 53 1.97 -12.79 5.12
CA CYS A 53 1.43 -13.68 4.09
C CYS A 53 1.16 -15.09 4.63
N TYR A 54 1.97 -15.58 5.57
CA TYR A 54 1.74 -16.87 6.22
C TYR A 54 0.55 -16.83 7.19
N GLU A 55 0.30 -15.68 7.83
CA GLU A 55 -0.92 -15.49 8.63
C GLU A 55 -2.18 -15.49 7.74
N ILE A 56 -2.10 -14.91 6.54
CA ILE A 56 -3.18 -15.00 5.53
C ILE A 56 -3.47 -16.46 5.20
N LEU A 57 -2.46 -17.27 4.89
CA LEU A 57 -2.63 -18.69 4.58
C LEU A 57 -3.31 -19.48 5.70
N LYS A 58 -3.01 -19.16 6.96
CA LYS A 58 -3.62 -19.81 8.14
C LYS A 58 -5.09 -19.41 8.33
N LEU A 59 -5.38 -18.11 8.22
CA LEU A 59 -6.72 -17.57 8.53
C LEU A 59 -7.71 -17.69 7.38
N LYS A 60 -7.22 -17.64 6.15
CA LYS A 60 -8.00 -17.65 4.92
C LYS A 60 -7.36 -18.58 3.88
N PRO A 61 -7.25 -19.90 4.16
CA PRO A 61 -6.66 -20.83 3.20
C PRO A 61 -7.44 -20.80 1.88
N PRO A 62 -6.77 -20.89 0.72
CA PRO A 62 -7.41 -20.74 -0.59
C PRO A 62 -8.10 -22.03 -1.07
N ILE A 63 -8.96 -22.60 -0.24
CA ILE A 63 -9.78 -23.79 -0.56
C ILE A 63 -10.88 -23.50 -1.59
N LYS A 64 -11.13 -22.22 -1.84
CA LYS A 64 -11.96 -21.68 -2.92
C LYS A 64 -11.28 -20.41 -3.45
N PRO A 65 -11.65 -19.92 -4.66
CA PRO A 65 -11.10 -18.67 -5.17
C PRO A 65 -11.34 -17.50 -4.19
N LEU A 66 -10.26 -16.92 -3.67
CA LEU A 66 -10.29 -15.73 -2.82
C LEU A 66 -9.56 -14.59 -3.51
N LYS A 67 -10.16 -13.40 -3.51
CA LYS A 67 -9.57 -12.18 -4.07
C LYS A 67 -8.75 -11.47 -3.02
N VAL A 68 -7.51 -11.13 -3.36
CA VAL A 68 -6.58 -10.36 -2.53
C VAL A 68 -6.27 -9.04 -3.19
N LEU A 69 -6.28 -7.95 -2.43
CA LEU A 69 -5.70 -6.67 -2.80
C LEU A 69 -4.40 -6.48 -2.02
N ASP A 70 -3.27 -6.36 -2.73
CA ASP A 70 -1.97 -5.99 -2.15
C ASP A 70 -1.72 -4.51 -2.38
N VAL A 71 -1.86 -3.72 -1.32
CA VAL A 71 -1.79 -2.26 -1.32
C VAL A 71 -0.36 -1.81 -1.10
N GLY A 72 0.24 -1.13 -2.08
CA GLY A 72 1.63 -0.73 -2.06
C GLY A 72 2.57 -1.93 -2.15
N CYS A 73 2.37 -2.73 -3.18
CA CYS A 73 3.02 -4.03 -3.36
C CYS A 73 4.53 -3.95 -3.64
N GLY A 74 5.09 -2.74 -3.88
CA GLY A 74 6.47 -2.55 -4.27
C GLY A 74 6.83 -3.37 -5.49
N GLU A 75 7.85 -4.22 -5.35
CA GLU A 75 8.33 -5.12 -6.43
C GLU A 75 7.58 -6.47 -6.47
N GLY A 76 6.41 -6.59 -5.81
CA GLY A 76 5.45 -7.67 -5.98
C GLY A 76 5.75 -8.98 -5.24
N LYS A 77 6.71 -9.03 -4.31
CA LYS A 77 7.12 -10.28 -3.65
C LYS A 77 5.97 -10.97 -2.89
N ASP A 78 5.13 -10.18 -2.21
CA ASP A 78 4.00 -10.69 -1.42
C ASP A 78 2.83 -11.08 -2.34
N ALA A 79 2.49 -10.25 -3.33
CA ALA A 79 1.50 -10.53 -4.35
C ALA A 79 1.79 -11.83 -5.11
N VAL A 80 3.03 -12.00 -5.59
CA VAL A 80 3.46 -13.21 -6.31
C VAL A 80 3.43 -14.44 -5.40
N PHE A 81 3.86 -14.32 -4.14
CA PHE A 81 3.76 -15.42 -3.20
C PHE A 81 2.32 -15.87 -2.99
N LEU A 82 1.38 -14.93 -2.80
CA LEU A 82 -0.04 -15.24 -2.62
C LEU A 82 -0.63 -15.87 -3.89
N ALA A 83 -0.32 -15.34 -5.08
CA ALA A 83 -0.78 -15.92 -6.33
C ALA A 83 -0.28 -17.37 -6.54
N ARG A 84 0.98 -17.66 -6.18
CA ARG A 84 1.54 -19.02 -6.21
C ARG A 84 0.83 -20.00 -5.26
N ASN A 85 0.21 -19.47 -4.21
CA ASN A 85 -0.59 -20.25 -3.26
C ASN A 85 -2.07 -20.33 -3.63
N GLY A 86 -2.48 -19.87 -4.82
CA GLY A 86 -3.84 -20.06 -5.35
C GLY A 86 -4.82 -18.92 -5.09
N TYR A 87 -4.34 -17.76 -4.64
CA TYR A 87 -5.19 -16.55 -4.56
C TYR A 87 -5.27 -15.82 -5.89
N HIS A 88 -6.39 -15.14 -6.12
CA HIS A 88 -6.55 -14.17 -7.20
C HIS A 88 -6.10 -12.80 -6.68
N VAL A 89 -4.96 -12.32 -7.16
CA VAL A 89 -4.31 -11.13 -6.58
C VAL A 89 -4.38 -9.97 -7.56
N SER A 90 -4.91 -8.83 -7.08
CA SER A 90 -4.71 -7.50 -7.64
C SER A 90 -3.70 -6.77 -6.76
N ALA A 91 -2.75 -6.07 -7.36
CA ALA A 91 -1.65 -5.44 -6.62
C ALA A 91 -1.27 -4.11 -7.25
N PHE A 92 -1.07 -3.08 -6.44
CA PHE A 92 -0.65 -1.79 -6.95
C PHE A 92 0.44 -1.14 -6.10
N ASP A 93 1.21 -0.29 -6.74
CA ASP A 93 2.17 0.61 -6.10
C ASP A 93 2.19 1.96 -6.84
N LEU A 94 2.69 3.00 -6.19
CA LEU A 94 2.92 4.30 -6.81
C LEU A 94 4.13 4.27 -7.75
N ALA A 95 5.10 3.39 -7.47
CA ALA A 95 6.32 3.22 -8.24
C ALA A 95 6.08 2.30 -9.45
N GLU A 96 6.08 2.86 -10.66
CA GLU A 96 5.88 2.10 -11.90
C GLU A 96 6.96 1.02 -12.09
N THR A 97 8.24 1.35 -11.83
CA THR A 97 9.34 0.39 -11.90
C THR A 97 9.14 -0.80 -10.94
N GLY A 98 8.56 -0.55 -9.75
CA GLY A 98 8.19 -1.62 -8.81
C GLY A 98 7.15 -2.56 -9.42
N VAL A 99 6.09 -1.99 -9.98
CA VAL A 99 5.01 -2.73 -10.66
C VAL A 99 5.55 -3.57 -11.82
N GLU A 100 6.45 -3.01 -12.66
CA GLU A 100 7.08 -3.74 -13.76
C GLU A 100 7.92 -4.92 -13.27
N LYS A 101 8.70 -4.73 -12.20
CA LYS A 101 9.45 -5.83 -11.55
C LYS A 101 8.52 -6.90 -10.98
N GLY A 102 7.38 -6.50 -10.40
CA GLY A 102 6.35 -7.41 -9.94
C GLY A 102 5.79 -8.28 -11.06
N ARG A 103 5.49 -7.69 -12.23
CA ARG A 103 5.07 -8.42 -13.43
C ARG A 103 6.14 -9.41 -13.91
N ALA A 104 7.40 -8.97 -13.93
CA ALA A 104 8.52 -9.84 -14.30
C ALA A 104 8.67 -11.00 -13.32
N LEU A 105 8.54 -10.76 -11.99
CA LEU A 105 8.59 -11.79 -10.96
C LEU A 105 7.45 -12.80 -11.12
N ALA A 106 6.22 -12.33 -11.35
CA ALA A 106 5.06 -13.19 -11.58
C ALA A 106 5.25 -14.08 -12.80
N SER A 107 5.76 -13.53 -13.91
CA SER A 107 6.09 -14.27 -15.14
C SER A 107 7.15 -15.34 -14.87
N GLN A 108 8.22 -15.03 -14.13
CA GLN A 108 9.26 -16.01 -13.76
C GLN A 108 8.70 -17.19 -12.96
N HIS A 109 7.66 -16.97 -12.18
CA HIS A 109 7.00 -18.00 -11.37
C HIS A 109 5.80 -18.64 -12.05
N GLY A 110 5.46 -18.25 -13.28
CA GLY A 110 4.34 -18.81 -14.03
C GLY A 110 2.97 -18.53 -13.40
N VAL A 111 2.80 -17.41 -12.71
CA VAL A 111 1.54 -17.00 -12.08
C VAL A 111 1.04 -15.69 -12.65
N TYR A 112 -0.27 -15.47 -12.53
CA TYR A 112 -0.90 -14.20 -12.90
C TYR A 112 -1.20 -13.37 -11.66
N VAL A 113 -0.86 -12.10 -11.72
CA VAL A 113 -1.23 -11.05 -10.78
C VAL A 113 -1.65 -9.84 -11.58
N ASP A 114 -2.78 -9.24 -11.24
CA ASP A 114 -3.23 -8.01 -11.85
C ASP A 114 -2.49 -6.82 -11.22
N PHE A 115 -1.38 -6.42 -11.84
CA PHE A 115 -0.54 -5.31 -11.38
C PHE A 115 -0.92 -4.01 -12.09
N PHE A 116 -1.07 -2.93 -11.32
CA PHE A 116 -1.31 -1.60 -11.85
C PHE A 116 -0.61 -0.52 -11.01
N THR A 117 -0.40 0.67 -11.62
CA THR A 117 0.18 1.82 -10.93
C THR A 117 -0.94 2.70 -10.40
N ALA A 118 -0.93 3.00 -9.11
CA ALA A 118 -1.93 3.86 -8.47
C ALA A 118 -1.39 4.53 -7.20
N ASN A 119 -1.98 5.69 -6.88
CA ASN A 119 -1.74 6.36 -5.62
C ASN A 119 -2.83 5.94 -4.61
N ILE A 120 -2.41 5.43 -3.46
CA ILE A 120 -3.32 5.02 -2.39
C ILE A 120 -4.23 6.15 -1.88
N GLU A 121 -3.77 7.41 -1.93
CA GLU A 121 -4.57 8.57 -1.48
C GLU A 121 -5.74 8.90 -2.40
N ASP A 122 -5.67 8.47 -3.67
CA ASP A 122 -6.63 8.82 -4.72
C ASP A 122 -7.30 7.58 -5.32
N MET A 123 -7.03 6.38 -4.77
CA MET A 123 -7.60 5.14 -5.29
C MET A 123 -9.12 5.10 -5.14
N GLN A 124 -9.77 4.56 -6.15
CA GLN A 124 -11.18 4.19 -6.13
C GLN A 124 -11.26 2.72 -6.53
N LEU A 125 -11.74 1.89 -5.61
CA LEU A 125 -11.87 0.46 -5.85
C LEU A 125 -13.19 0.18 -6.57
N CYS A 126 -13.16 -0.74 -7.53
CA CYS A 126 -14.33 -1.15 -8.31
C CYS A 126 -14.79 -2.59 -8.00
N GLU A 127 -14.03 -3.29 -7.16
CA GLU A 127 -14.26 -4.70 -6.82
C GLU A 127 -14.18 -4.92 -5.32
N ASP A 128 -14.80 -6.00 -4.86
CA ASP A 128 -14.75 -6.41 -3.46
C ASP A 128 -13.75 -7.54 -3.26
N TYR A 129 -12.99 -7.44 -2.18
CA TYR A 129 -11.91 -8.35 -1.82
C TYR A 129 -12.22 -9.18 -0.59
N ASP A 130 -11.71 -10.41 -0.56
CA ASP A 130 -11.75 -11.28 0.62
C ASP A 130 -10.63 -10.94 1.60
N ILE A 131 -9.52 -10.38 1.09
CA ILE A 131 -8.31 -10.07 1.85
C ILE A 131 -7.72 -8.76 1.32
N VAL A 132 -7.39 -7.85 2.23
CA VAL A 132 -6.58 -6.66 1.95
C VAL A 132 -5.27 -6.79 2.72
N LEU A 133 -4.16 -6.86 2.00
CA LEU A 133 -2.82 -6.80 2.55
C LEU A 133 -2.27 -5.38 2.36
N CYS A 134 -1.76 -4.77 3.43
CA CYS A 134 -1.09 -3.48 3.37
C CYS A 134 0.11 -3.48 4.31
N SER A 135 1.29 -3.70 3.77
CA SER A 135 2.52 -3.85 4.55
C SER A 135 3.52 -2.74 4.25
N GLY A 136 3.79 -1.90 5.25
CA GLY A 136 4.80 -0.85 5.14
C GLY A 136 4.43 0.31 4.21
N VAL A 137 3.14 0.67 4.10
CA VAL A 137 2.64 1.71 3.19
C VAL A 137 1.96 2.86 3.92
N PHE A 138 1.15 2.58 4.92
CA PHE A 138 0.29 3.58 5.57
C PHE A 138 1.04 4.73 6.26
N HIS A 139 2.34 4.59 6.49
CA HIS A 139 3.16 5.70 6.98
C HIS A 139 3.48 6.75 5.90
N PHE A 140 3.12 6.51 4.64
CA PHE A 140 3.15 7.53 3.57
C PHE A 140 1.84 8.32 3.49
N LEU A 141 0.74 7.83 4.11
CA LEU A 141 -0.53 8.53 4.11
C LEU A 141 -0.49 9.76 5.01
N LYS A 142 -0.89 10.90 4.46
CA LYS A 142 -1.15 12.10 5.25
C LYS A 142 -2.21 11.82 6.31
N PRO A 143 -2.06 12.36 7.54
CA PRO A 143 -3.00 12.10 8.64
C PRO A 143 -4.47 12.32 8.28
N GLU A 144 -4.76 13.37 7.51
CA GLU A 144 -6.11 13.74 7.07
C GLU A 144 -6.73 12.75 6.07
N LYS A 145 -5.91 11.99 5.35
CA LYS A 145 -6.36 10.98 4.36
C LYS A 145 -6.60 9.60 4.96
N ARG A 146 -6.06 9.31 6.13
CA ARG A 146 -6.05 7.97 6.74
C ARG A 146 -7.44 7.36 6.87
N LYS A 147 -8.40 8.17 7.37
CA LYS A 147 -9.77 7.71 7.58
C LYS A 147 -10.47 7.39 6.27
N ASP A 148 -10.30 8.23 5.26
CA ASP A 148 -10.96 8.06 3.97
C ASP A 148 -10.42 6.83 3.24
N VAL A 149 -9.09 6.64 3.23
CA VAL A 149 -8.45 5.46 2.66
C VAL A 149 -8.89 4.18 3.37
N VAL A 150 -8.92 4.17 4.71
CA VAL A 150 -9.39 3.00 5.46
C VAL A 150 -10.86 2.71 5.17
N ASN A 151 -11.70 3.74 5.07
CA ASN A 151 -13.11 3.56 4.74
C ASN A 151 -13.30 2.98 3.34
N GLU A 152 -12.55 3.46 2.35
CA GLU A 152 -12.56 2.92 0.99
C GLU A 152 -12.21 1.41 1.00
N LEU A 153 -11.13 1.03 1.65
CA LEU A 153 -10.75 -0.38 1.79
C LEU A 153 -11.82 -1.21 2.50
N LYS A 154 -12.43 -0.67 3.57
CA LYS A 154 -13.48 -1.36 4.32
C LYS A 154 -14.76 -1.54 3.51
N GLN A 155 -15.17 -0.54 2.72
CA GLN A 155 -16.36 -0.60 1.86
C GLN A 155 -16.22 -1.68 0.78
N HIS A 156 -15.00 -1.90 0.29
CA HIS A 156 -14.67 -2.90 -0.70
C HIS A 156 -14.15 -4.22 -0.11
N THR A 157 -14.51 -4.50 1.14
CA THR A 157 -14.17 -5.77 1.80
C THR A 157 -15.44 -6.59 2.02
N LYS A 158 -15.46 -7.78 1.45
CA LYS A 158 -16.59 -8.71 1.59
C LYS A 158 -16.90 -9.03 3.05
N PRO A 159 -18.15 -9.46 3.35
CA PRO A 159 -18.45 -10.07 4.65
C PRO A 159 -17.44 -11.18 4.96
N ASP A 160 -16.97 -11.23 6.18
CA ASP A 160 -15.92 -12.14 6.63
C ASP A 160 -14.53 -11.90 6.04
N GLY A 161 -14.35 -10.88 5.19
CA GLY A 161 -13.05 -10.48 4.68
C GLY A 161 -12.12 -10.00 5.79
N ILE A 162 -10.82 -10.03 5.52
CA ILE A 162 -9.81 -9.61 6.50
C ILE A 162 -8.89 -8.52 5.95
N HIS A 163 -8.49 -7.61 6.82
CA HIS A 163 -7.37 -6.70 6.60
C HIS A 163 -6.16 -7.16 7.39
N VAL A 164 -5.03 -7.24 6.73
CA VAL A 164 -3.73 -7.63 7.30
C VAL A 164 -2.78 -6.48 7.07
N MET A 165 -2.42 -5.77 8.13
CA MET A 165 -1.75 -4.47 8.02
C MET A 165 -0.66 -4.30 9.05
N ASN A 166 0.34 -3.52 8.68
CA ASN A 166 1.27 -2.95 9.63
C ASN A 166 1.53 -1.46 9.35
N VAL A 167 1.83 -0.71 10.40
CA VAL A 167 2.18 0.71 10.32
C VAL A 167 3.37 1.01 11.21
N PHE A 168 4.28 1.86 10.72
CA PHE A 168 5.36 2.38 11.57
C PHE A 168 4.79 3.38 12.59
N VAL A 169 5.18 3.21 13.85
CA VAL A 169 4.78 4.07 14.96
C VAL A 169 5.97 4.82 15.55
N ASP A 170 5.70 6.02 16.05
CA ASP A 170 6.69 6.82 16.77
C ASP A 170 6.86 6.33 18.20
N LYS A 171 8.09 6.17 18.61
CA LYS A 171 8.46 5.86 19.99
C LYS A 171 9.63 6.76 20.44
N PRO A 172 9.61 7.29 21.66
CA PRO A 172 10.67 8.16 22.14
C PRO A 172 12.03 7.45 22.32
N PHE A 173 12.03 6.14 22.36
CA PHE A 173 13.22 5.29 22.48
C PHE A 173 13.71 4.69 21.16
N VAL A 174 13.02 4.97 20.03
CA VAL A 174 13.44 4.55 18.68
C VAL A 174 14.05 5.76 17.98
N GLU A 175 15.33 5.69 17.68
CA GLU A 175 16.07 6.78 17.04
C GLU A 175 15.61 6.97 15.58
N ILE A 176 15.31 8.21 15.24
CA ILE A 176 14.95 8.60 13.86
C ILE A 176 16.24 8.96 13.14
N LEU A 177 16.58 8.21 12.10
CA LEU A 177 17.76 8.52 11.30
C LEU A 177 17.59 9.82 10.51
N PRO A 178 18.54 10.76 10.60
CA PRO A 178 18.48 12.03 9.89
C PRO A 178 18.36 11.83 8.37
N GLY A 179 17.48 12.60 7.72
CA GLY A 179 17.36 12.66 6.25
C GLY A 179 16.49 11.58 5.61
N LYS A 180 15.98 10.58 6.35
CA LYS A 180 15.14 9.50 5.78
C LYS A 180 13.62 9.77 5.87
N GLU A 181 13.17 10.92 6.38
CA GLU A 181 11.80 11.10 6.86
C GLU A 181 10.96 12.16 6.12
N LYS A 182 11.43 12.70 5.00
CA LYS A 182 10.75 13.87 4.37
C LYS A 182 9.29 13.64 3.95
N ASN A 183 8.87 12.40 3.71
CA ASN A 183 7.53 12.07 3.23
C ASN A 183 6.86 10.96 4.04
N ARG A 184 7.20 10.84 5.34
CA ARG A 184 6.64 9.80 6.20
C ARG A 184 5.85 10.42 7.33
N PHE A 185 4.62 9.99 7.46
CA PHE A 185 3.71 10.38 8.52
C PHE A 185 3.51 9.21 9.48
N ARG A 186 4.41 9.07 10.45
CA ARG A 186 4.33 7.99 11.42
C ARG A 186 3.03 8.03 12.20
N TRP A 187 2.62 6.87 12.66
CA TRP A 187 1.42 6.71 13.46
C TRP A 187 1.78 6.79 14.95
N LYS A 188 0.79 7.09 15.76
CA LYS A 188 0.92 6.88 17.20
C LYS A 188 0.57 5.43 17.51
N SER A 189 1.21 4.85 18.51
CA SER A 189 0.94 3.51 19.01
C SER A 189 -0.56 3.30 19.24
N GLY A 190 -1.10 2.24 18.68
CA GLY A 190 -2.52 1.90 18.76
C GLY A 190 -3.46 2.72 17.87
N GLN A 191 -2.98 3.76 17.20
CA GLN A 191 -3.85 4.64 16.41
C GLN A 191 -4.56 3.91 15.27
N ILE A 192 -3.89 2.98 14.59
CA ILE A 192 -4.52 2.21 13.50
C ILE A 192 -5.72 1.41 14.01
N PHE A 193 -5.66 0.85 15.21
CA PHE A 193 -6.71 0.02 15.76
C PHE A 193 -8.01 0.81 15.99
N THR A 194 -7.90 2.11 16.27
CA THR A 194 -9.08 2.97 16.48
C THR A 194 -9.95 3.11 15.22
N LEU A 195 -9.38 2.94 14.03
CA LEU A 195 -10.10 2.98 12.76
C LEU A 195 -10.85 1.66 12.47
N TYR A 196 -10.59 0.62 13.27
CA TYR A 196 -11.18 -0.71 13.13
C TYR A 196 -11.98 -1.15 14.35
N HIS A 197 -12.41 -0.23 15.22
CA HIS A 197 -13.15 -0.51 16.45
C HIS A 197 -14.46 -1.29 16.23
N ASP A 198 -14.99 -1.25 15.00
CA ASP A 198 -16.21 -1.92 14.54
C ASP A 198 -15.93 -3.31 13.92
N TRP A 199 -14.67 -3.72 13.83
CA TRP A 199 -14.24 -5.01 13.30
C TRP A 199 -13.74 -5.93 14.40
N TYR A 200 -13.76 -7.24 14.14
CA TYR A 200 -13.18 -8.22 15.06
C TYR A 200 -11.67 -8.34 14.85
N PHE A 201 -10.89 -8.20 15.91
CA PHE A 201 -9.45 -8.36 15.86
C PHE A 201 -9.02 -9.81 16.08
N HIS A 202 -8.33 -10.40 15.10
CA HIS A 202 -7.62 -11.67 15.26
C HIS A 202 -6.23 -11.44 15.85
N LYS A 203 -5.60 -10.31 15.53
CA LYS A 203 -4.27 -9.96 16.01
C LYS A 203 -4.17 -8.45 16.20
N ILE A 204 -3.62 -8.06 17.33
CA ILE A 204 -3.10 -6.73 17.64
C ILE A 204 -1.76 -6.95 18.31
N GLU A 205 -0.70 -6.41 17.74
CA GLU A 205 0.64 -6.56 18.26
C GLU A 205 1.45 -5.29 17.99
N GLU A 206 2.31 -4.90 18.91
CA GLU A 206 3.33 -3.89 18.69
C GLU A 206 4.69 -4.56 18.81
N VAL A 207 5.55 -4.37 17.81
CA VAL A 207 6.87 -4.98 17.76
C VAL A 207 7.96 -3.94 17.53
N VAL A 208 9.07 -4.09 18.22
CA VAL A 208 10.33 -3.37 17.94
C VAL A 208 11.27 -4.35 17.27
N PHE A 209 11.88 -3.95 16.16
CA PHE A 209 12.77 -4.81 15.41
C PHE A 209 13.96 -4.04 14.83
N ASP A 210 15.07 -4.76 14.68
CA ASP A 210 16.29 -4.23 14.06
C ASP A 210 16.13 -4.18 12.54
N CYS A 211 16.58 -3.10 11.95
CA CYS A 211 16.59 -2.87 10.51
C CYS A 211 17.97 -2.41 10.05
N ASN A 212 18.37 -2.89 8.89
CA ASN A 212 19.61 -2.47 8.24
C ASN A 212 19.36 -1.93 6.83
N SER A 213 18.14 -1.49 6.55
CA SER A 213 17.81 -0.91 5.24
C SER A 213 18.64 0.37 4.99
N GLY A 214 19.31 0.40 3.85
CA GLY A 214 20.22 1.50 3.50
C GLY A 214 21.58 1.44 4.18
N GLY A 215 21.99 0.28 4.73
CA GLY A 215 23.35 0.03 5.24
C GLY A 215 23.67 0.64 6.60
N VAL A 216 22.69 1.25 7.27
CA VAL A 216 22.87 1.79 8.64
C VAL A 216 21.96 1.02 9.59
N PRO A 217 22.51 0.28 10.56
CA PRO A 217 21.70 -0.41 11.58
C PRO A 217 20.86 0.59 12.38
N HIS A 218 19.58 0.29 12.53
CA HIS A 218 18.64 1.10 13.30
C HIS A 218 17.44 0.26 13.70
N GLN A 219 16.58 0.78 14.56
CA GLN A 219 15.36 0.11 15.00
C GLN A 219 14.12 0.78 14.40
N HIS A 220 13.08 -0.02 14.28
CA HIS A 220 11.73 0.44 14.02
C HIS A 220 10.76 -0.13 15.04
N CYS A 221 9.65 0.59 15.24
CA CYS A 221 8.49 0.07 15.94
C CYS A 221 7.31 0.06 14.98
N MET A 222 6.53 -1.01 15.01
CA MET A 222 5.34 -1.19 14.17
C MET A 222 4.17 -1.70 14.98
N ASP A 223 2.99 -1.14 14.73
CA ASP A 223 1.73 -1.80 15.05
C ASP A 223 1.39 -2.79 13.94
N ILE A 224 1.01 -3.99 14.31
CA ILE A 224 0.57 -5.07 13.41
C ILE A 224 -0.88 -5.40 13.75
N MET A 225 -1.72 -5.49 12.73
CA MET A 225 -3.14 -5.76 12.89
C MET A 225 -3.63 -6.79 11.88
N ILE A 226 -4.46 -7.71 12.36
CA ILE A 226 -5.33 -8.53 11.53
C ILE A 226 -6.76 -8.33 12.02
N ALA A 227 -7.57 -7.67 11.22
CA ALA A 227 -8.96 -7.37 11.54
C ALA A 227 -9.90 -8.03 10.52
N ARG A 228 -11.08 -8.47 10.98
CA ARG A 228 -12.09 -9.18 10.18
C ARG A 228 -13.39 -8.40 10.16
N ASN A 229 -13.94 -8.21 8.97
CA ASN A 229 -15.28 -7.68 8.74
C ASN A 229 -16.32 -8.72 9.15
N LYS A 230 -16.76 -8.69 10.42
CA LYS A 230 -17.87 -9.55 10.86
C LYS A 230 -19.18 -8.97 10.35
N SER A 231 -19.85 -9.67 9.44
CA SER A 231 -21.26 -9.42 9.18
C SER A 231 -22.06 -9.62 10.47
N LYS A 232 -23.02 -8.74 10.74
CA LYS A 232 -24.05 -9.06 11.75
C LYS A 232 -24.70 -10.36 11.28
N GLU A 233 -24.64 -11.39 12.13
CA GLU A 233 -25.45 -12.59 11.91
C GLU A 233 -26.91 -12.12 11.79
N SER A 234 -27.50 -12.34 10.61
CA SER A 234 -28.89 -12.05 10.31
C SER A 234 -29.80 -13.07 10.98
#